data_b1da237d33b02cd2bd4fbd280e43d750
#
_entry.id   b1da237d33b02cd2bd4fbd280e43d750
#
_cell.length_a   1.000
_cell.length_b   1.000
_cell.length_c   1.000
_cell.angle_alpha   90.00
_cell.angle_beta   90.00
_cell.angle_gamma   90.00
#
_symmetry.space_group_name_H-M   'P 1'
#
loop_
_entity.id
_entity.type
_entity.pdbx_description
1 polymer ?
#
loop_
_entity_poly.entity_id
_entity_poly.type
_entity_poly.pdbx_seq_one_letter_code
_entity_poly.pdbx_strand_id
1 'polypeptide(L)'
;MDYRNDPLNHEQKKEPPTFLYAMDMGDGKYFLEETSLGLVNPLTMENLKDRLEKRLSYRNISITSMQHEELGLFRPMNMPIPDFKQQILGYGGAASMVHPASGYLIGNVSVSYTHLRAHETP
;
A
#
# COMPACT_ATOMS: atom_id res chain seq x y z
N MET A 1 -4.07 9.60 6.44
CA MET A 1 -2.64 9.23 6.56
C MET A 1 -2.02 9.94 7.75
N ASP A 2 -1.19 9.26 8.53
CA ASP A 2 -0.49 9.81 9.68
C ASP A 2 1.00 9.52 9.61
N TYR A 3 1.80 10.55 9.47
CA TYR A 3 3.26 10.51 9.34
C TYR A 3 4.01 10.83 10.65
N ARG A 4 3.30 11.06 11.74
CA ARG A 4 3.93 11.41 13.02
C ARG A 4 4.75 10.26 13.60
N ASN A 5 5.93 10.58 14.07
CA ASN A 5 6.86 9.60 14.67
C ASN A 5 6.85 9.62 16.21
N ASP A 6 6.00 10.46 16.82
CA ASP A 6 5.92 10.57 18.29
C ASP A 6 5.69 9.22 18.99
N PRO A 7 4.82 8.32 18.45
CA PRO A 7 4.58 7.02 19.07
C PRO A 7 5.77 6.06 19.05
N LEU A 8 6.74 6.29 18.13
CA LEU A 8 7.86 5.38 17.94
C LEU A 8 8.96 5.61 18.96
N ASN A 9 9.64 4.55 19.38
CA ASN A 9 10.78 4.62 20.25
C ASN A 9 12.03 5.19 19.54
N HIS A 10 13.12 5.43 20.31
CA HIS A 10 14.33 6.07 19.80
C HIS A 10 15.01 5.26 18.69
N GLU A 11 15.02 3.94 18.78
CA GLU A 11 15.64 3.07 17.76
C GLU A 11 14.80 3.06 16.48
N GLN A 12 13.48 2.95 16.59
CA GLN A 12 12.57 3.00 15.45
C GLN A 12 12.59 4.34 14.71
N LYS A 13 12.90 5.44 15.40
CA LYS A 13 13.07 6.76 14.78
C LYS A 13 14.33 6.87 13.92
N LYS A 14 15.33 6.00 14.15
CA LYS A 14 16.55 5.92 13.32
C LYS A 14 16.37 5.01 12.10
N GLU A 15 15.39 4.12 12.15
CA GLU A 15 15.04 3.24 11.03
C GLU A 15 14.27 3.98 9.95
N PRO A 16 14.12 3.40 8.76
CA PRO A 16 13.32 3.98 7.70
C PRO A 16 11.92 4.37 8.16
N PRO A 17 11.43 5.55 7.75
CA PRO A 17 10.14 6.05 8.19
C PRO A 17 8.99 5.21 7.65
N THR A 18 7.95 5.11 8.45
CA THR A 18 6.67 4.52 8.07
C THR A 18 5.54 5.50 8.35
N PHE A 19 4.38 5.22 7.83
CA PHE A 19 3.18 5.98 8.13
C PHE A 19 1.97 5.06 8.24
N LEU A 20 0.99 5.52 9.00
CA LEU A 20 -0.30 4.86 9.12
C LEU A 20 -1.24 5.37 8.04
N TYR A 21 -1.76 4.46 7.24
CA TYR A 21 -2.92 4.67 6.40
C TYR A 21 -4.14 4.08 7.11
N ALA A 22 -5.21 4.87 7.23
CA ALA A 22 -6.44 4.44 7.86
C ALA A 22 -7.64 4.86 7.01
N MET A 23 -8.58 3.96 6.82
CA MET A 23 -9.80 4.18 6.06
C MET A 23 -10.99 3.63 6.84
N ASP A 24 -12.01 4.43 7.01
CA ASP A 24 -13.29 4.02 7.55
C ASP A 24 -14.06 3.24 6.47
N MET A 25 -14.39 2.00 6.76
CA MET A 25 -15.13 1.11 5.88
C MET A 25 -16.64 1.06 6.20
N GLY A 26 -17.08 1.86 7.17
CA GLY A 26 -18.44 1.84 7.70
C GLY A 26 -18.67 0.76 8.76
N ASP A 27 -19.81 0.85 9.44
CA ASP A 27 -20.25 -0.11 10.46
C ASP A 27 -19.20 -0.40 11.56
N GLY A 28 -18.39 0.61 11.91
CA GLY A 28 -17.33 0.48 12.91
C GLY A 28 -16.13 -0.36 12.45
N LYS A 29 -16.02 -0.63 11.17
CA LYS A 29 -14.89 -1.35 10.57
C LYS A 29 -13.89 -0.38 9.97
N TYR A 30 -12.61 -0.66 10.16
CA TYR A 30 -11.52 0.15 9.67
C TYR A 30 -10.49 -0.71 8.95
N PHE A 31 -10.03 -0.24 7.80
CA PHE A 31 -8.80 -0.72 7.19
C PHE A 31 -7.65 0.09 7.76
N LEU A 32 -6.63 -0.60 8.27
CA LEU A 32 -5.44 0.01 8.87
C LEU A 32 -4.21 -0.60 8.22
N GLU A 33 -3.30 0.24 7.77
CA GLU A 33 -2.06 -0.19 7.13
C GLU A 33 -0.90 0.65 7.66
N GLU A 34 0.09 -0.01 8.25
CA GLU A 34 1.39 0.61 8.55
C GLU A 34 2.33 0.26 7.41
N THR A 35 2.78 1.26 6.67
CA THR A 35 3.54 1.06 5.44
C THR A 35 4.78 1.93 5.37
N SER A 36 5.78 1.45 4.63
CA SER A 36 6.99 2.18 4.27
C SER A 36 7.06 2.37 2.77
N LEU A 37 7.65 3.44 2.30
CA LEU A 37 7.83 3.73 0.90
C LEU A 37 9.29 3.58 0.47
N GLY A 38 9.50 2.92 -0.68
CA GLY A 38 10.75 2.97 -1.43
C GLY A 38 11.98 2.40 -0.71
N LEU A 39 11.85 1.35 0.07
CA LEU A 39 12.97 0.71 0.76
C LEU A 39 13.65 -0.33 -0.12
N VAL A 40 14.99 -0.35 -0.10
CA VAL A 40 15.80 -1.43 -0.66
C VAL A 40 15.61 -2.70 0.16
N ASN A 41 15.65 -2.56 1.49
CA ASN A 41 15.40 -3.63 2.44
C ASN A 41 14.07 -3.35 3.13
N PRO A 42 13.01 -4.09 2.85
CA PRO A 42 11.71 -3.88 3.48
C PRO A 42 11.76 -4.19 4.98
N LEU A 43 10.94 -3.46 5.73
CA LEU A 43 10.72 -3.79 7.14
C LEU A 43 9.98 -5.12 7.26
N THR A 44 10.26 -5.84 8.35
CA THR A 44 9.56 -7.11 8.63
C THR A 44 8.11 -6.87 9.03
N MET A 45 7.27 -7.88 8.86
CA MET A 45 5.88 -7.88 9.35
C MET A 45 5.80 -7.52 10.83
N GLU A 46 6.70 -8.11 11.64
CA GLU A 46 6.77 -7.87 13.08
C GLU A 46 7.05 -6.39 13.40
N ASN A 47 8.01 -5.78 12.71
CA ASN A 47 8.33 -4.36 12.89
C ASN A 47 7.14 -3.45 12.49
N LEU A 48 6.48 -3.75 11.39
CA LEU A 48 5.32 -2.98 10.95
C LEU A 48 4.15 -3.11 11.93
N LYS A 49 3.90 -4.32 12.41
CA LYS A 49 2.86 -4.59 13.41
C LYS A 49 3.11 -3.86 14.72
N ASP A 50 4.33 -3.94 15.27
CA ASP A 50 4.71 -3.23 16.49
C ASP A 50 4.53 -1.71 16.34
N ARG A 51 4.89 -1.14 15.20
CA ARG A 51 4.70 0.29 14.91
C ARG A 51 3.22 0.65 14.83
N LEU A 52 2.41 -0.16 14.17
CA LEU A 52 0.96 0.01 14.09
C LEU A 52 0.34 0.03 15.50
N GLU A 53 0.65 -0.96 16.31
CA GLU A 53 0.15 -1.08 17.68
C GLU A 53 0.54 0.14 18.55
N LYS A 54 1.77 0.62 18.44
CA LYS A 54 2.24 1.83 19.13
C LYS A 54 1.48 3.07 18.68
N ARG A 55 1.21 3.22 17.37
CA ARG A 55 0.42 4.35 16.85
C ARG A 55 -1.02 4.32 17.35
N LEU A 56 -1.64 3.15 17.37
CA LEU A 56 -3.00 2.98 17.88
C LEU A 56 -3.07 3.26 19.37
N SER A 57 -2.15 2.71 20.14
CA SER A 57 -2.06 2.95 21.60
C SER A 57 -1.86 4.43 21.93
N TYR A 58 -0.98 5.13 21.21
CA TYR A 58 -0.75 6.57 21.36
C TYR A 58 -2.02 7.40 21.11
N ARG A 59 -2.93 6.89 20.28
CA ARG A 59 -4.22 7.52 19.96
C ARG A 59 -5.36 7.04 20.84
N ASN A 60 -5.09 6.21 21.84
CA ASN A 60 -6.11 5.54 22.68
C ASN A 60 -7.13 4.74 21.86
N ILE A 61 -6.68 4.13 20.76
CA ILE A 61 -7.48 3.25 19.90
C ILE A 61 -7.16 1.80 20.27
N SER A 62 -8.18 1.02 20.58
CA SER A 62 -8.08 -0.42 20.84
C SER A 62 -8.80 -1.20 19.74
N ILE A 63 -8.14 -2.24 19.24
CA ILE A 63 -8.76 -3.18 18.29
C ILE A 63 -9.59 -4.17 19.10
N THR A 64 -10.89 -4.22 18.85
CA THR A 64 -11.80 -5.16 19.51
C THR A 64 -11.85 -6.51 18.81
N SER A 65 -11.66 -6.52 17.49
CA SER A 65 -11.70 -7.73 16.68
C SER A 65 -10.88 -7.49 15.42
N MET A 66 -10.08 -8.47 15.02
CA MET A 66 -9.33 -8.48 13.77
C MET A 66 -10.00 -9.48 12.82
N GLN A 67 -10.41 -9.03 11.65
CA GLN A 67 -11.08 -9.87 10.65
C GLN A 67 -10.08 -10.47 9.66
N HIS A 68 -9.05 -9.71 9.32
CA HIS A 68 -8.03 -10.10 8.35
C HIS A 68 -6.71 -9.41 8.67
N GLU A 69 -5.60 -10.09 8.44
CA GLU A 69 -4.24 -9.56 8.56
C GLU A 69 -3.40 -10.11 7.40
N GLU A 70 -2.70 -9.23 6.71
CA GLU A 70 -1.79 -9.65 5.64
C GLU A 70 -0.54 -8.76 5.57
N LEU A 71 0.53 -9.29 4.99
CA LEU A 71 1.72 -8.55 4.61
C LEU A 71 1.71 -8.34 3.10
N GLY A 72 1.55 -7.09 2.68
CA GLY A 72 1.76 -6.68 1.30
C GLY A 72 3.23 -6.34 1.04
N LEU A 73 3.89 -7.06 0.14
CA LEU A 73 5.21 -6.69 -0.38
C LEU A 73 5.08 -6.18 -1.80
N PHE A 74 5.26 -4.89 -1.97
CA PHE A 74 5.10 -4.23 -3.25
C PHE A 74 6.40 -3.57 -3.71
N ARG A 75 6.85 -3.88 -4.92
CA ARG A 75 8.04 -3.29 -5.54
C ARG A 75 7.63 -2.36 -6.67
N PRO A 76 7.52 -1.04 -6.44
CA PRO A 76 7.07 -0.09 -7.46
C PRO A 76 8.13 0.19 -8.54
N MET A 77 9.38 -0.28 -8.33
CA MET A 77 10.48 -0.03 -9.24
C MET A 77 10.95 -1.30 -9.95
N ASN A 78 11.49 -1.14 -11.15
CA ASN A 78 11.99 -2.24 -11.98
C ASN A 78 10.93 -3.32 -12.27
N MET A 79 9.69 -2.91 -12.38
CA MET A 79 8.63 -3.81 -12.81
C MET A 79 8.81 -4.13 -14.30
N PRO A 80 8.54 -5.38 -14.72
CA PRO A 80 8.67 -5.75 -16.12
C PRO A 80 7.71 -4.94 -16.99
N ILE A 81 8.19 -4.56 -18.18
CA ILE A 81 7.32 -3.94 -19.18
C ILE A 81 6.36 -5.03 -19.69
N PRO A 82 5.06 -4.75 -19.80
CA PRO A 82 4.10 -5.72 -20.32
C PRO A 82 4.48 -6.19 -21.73
N ASP A 83 4.42 -7.50 -21.96
CA ASP A 83 4.53 -8.04 -23.32
C ASP A 83 3.15 -7.98 -23.99
N PHE A 84 3.01 -7.06 -24.95
CA PHE A 84 1.76 -6.87 -25.69
C PHE A 84 1.42 -8.02 -26.65
N LYS A 85 2.30 -8.99 -26.81
CA LYS A 85 2.06 -10.18 -27.64
C LYS A 85 1.51 -11.37 -26.83
N GLN A 86 1.47 -11.26 -25.50
CA GLN A 86 0.92 -12.32 -24.66
C GLN A 86 -0.60 -12.43 -24.82
N GLN A 87 -1.13 -13.65 -24.72
CA GLN A 87 -2.57 -13.91 -24.88
C GLN A 87 -3.39 -13.39 -23.69
N ILE A 88 -2.79 -13.33 -22.50
CA ILE A 88 -3.43 -12.82 -21.28
C ILE A 88 -2.74 -11.52 -20.94
N LEU A 89 -3.48 -10.41 -21.02
CA LEU A 89 -2.96 -9.09 -20.71
C LEU A 89 -2.88 -8.89 -19.19
N GLY A 90 -1.74 -8.45 -18.72
CA GLY A 90 -1.60 -7.91 -17.37
C GLY A 90 -2.36 -6.58 -17.24
N TYR A 91 -2.90 -6.30 -16.05
CA TYR A 91 -3.57 -5.04 -15.75
C TYR A 91 -3.19 -4.55 -14.35
N GLY A 92 -3.26 -3.24 -14.12
CA GLY A 92 -2.90 -2.66 -12.83
C GLY A 92 -1.41 -2.83 -12.48
N GLY A 93 -1.13 -3.34 -11.30
CA GLY A 93 0.25 -3.61 -10.84
C GLY A 93 1.00 -4.59 -11.73
N ALA A 94 0.33 -5.64 -12.23
CA ALA A 94 0.92 -6.64 -13.13
C ALA A 94 1.32 -6.06 -14.50
N ALA A 95 0.80 -4.89 -14.87
CA ALA A 95 1.14 -4.17 -16.11
C ALA A 95 2.01 -2.94 -15.87
N SER A 96 2.69 -2.85 -14.74
CA SER A 96 3.54 -1.70 -14.37
C SER A 96 2.81 -0.35 -14.39
N MET A 97 1.49 -0.34 -14.17
CA MET A 97 0.68 0.88 -14.20
C MET A 97 0.79 1.72 -12.92
N VAL A 98 1.73 1.38 -12.05
CA VAL A 98 1.98 2.10 -10.81
C VAL A 98 2.89 3.30 -11.07
N HIS A 99 2.50 4.45 -10.56
CA HIS A 99 3.35 5.64 -10.65
C HIS A 99 4.56 5.50 -9.70
N PRO A 100 5.79 5.49 -10.21
CA PRO A 100 6.97 5.09 -9.42
C PRO A 100 7.28 6.00 -8.22
N ALA A 101 6.91 7.29 -8.31
CA ALA A 101 7.19 8.22 -7.23
C ALA A 101 6.11 8.28 -6.14
N SER A 102 4.87 7.90 -6.44
CA SER A 102 3.75 8.03 -5.50
C SER A 102 3.13 6.70 -5.08
N GLY A 103 3.38 5.62 -5.81
CA GLY A 103 2.72 4.34 -5.60
C GLY A 103 1.26 4.29 -6.07
N TYR A 104 0.71 5.41 -6.56
CA TYR A 104 -0.66 5.42 -7.05
C TYR A 104 -0.79 4.78 -8.42
N LEU A 105 -1.91 4.09 -8.64
CA LEU A 105 -2.19 3.45 -9.93
C LEU A 105 -3.56 3.81 -10.52
N ILE A 106 -4.46 4.41 -9.75
CA ILE A 106 -5.84 4.69 -10.17
C ILE A 106 -5.90 5.49 -11.48
N GLY A 107 -5.08 6.53 -11.62
CA GLY A 107 -5.05 7.35 -12.83
C GLY A 107 -4.68 6.53 -14.08
N ASN A 108 -3.60 5.78 -14.01
CA ASN A 108 -3.11 4.96 -15.12
C ASN A 108 -4.09 3.83 -15.47
N VAL A 109 -4.66 3.19 -14.43
CA VAL A 109 -5.66 2.13 -14.61
C VAL A 109 -6.92 2.67 -15.27
N SER A 110 -7.41 3.83 -14.87
CA SER A 110 -8.61 4.45 -15.45
C SER A 110 -8.42 4.80 -16.93
N VAL A 111 -7.27 5.37 -17.30
CA VAL A 111 -6.94 5.69 -18.70
C VAL A 111 -6.84 4.40 -19.52
N SER A 112 -6.14 3.40 -19.04
CA SER A 112 -5.98 2.11 -19.75
C SER A 112 -7.32 1.39 -19.93
N TYR A 113 -8.21 1.41 -18.92
CA TYR A 113 -9.54 0.85 -19.01
C TYR A 113 -10.37 1.55 -20.10
N THR A 114 -10.31 2.89 -20.17
CA THR A 114 -11.02 3.67 -21.18
C THR A 114 -10.55 3.31 -22.59
N HIS A 115 -9.25 3.15 -22.79
CA HIS A 115 -8.68 2.74 -24.08
C HIS A 115 -9.11 1.34 -24.48
N LEU A 116 -9.05 0.36 -23.56
CA LEU A 116 -9.51 -1.00 -23.83
C LEU A 116 -10.99 -1.01 -24.27
N ARG A 117 -11.84 -0.31 -23.54
CA ARG A 117 -13.27 -0.20 -23.89
C ARG A 117 -13.53 0.45 -25.23
N ALA A 118 -12.74 1.45 -25.59
CA ALA A 118 -12.88 2.13 -26.89
C ALA A 118 -12.57 1.20 -28.08
N HIS A 119 -11.79 0.14 -27.89
CA HIS A 119 -11.47 -0.85 -28.90
C HIS A 119 -12.44 -2.04 -28.94
N GLU A 120 -13.30 -2.19 -27.95
CA GLU A 120 -14.32 -3.25 -27.87
C GLU A 120 -15.67 -2.85 -28.53
N THR A 121 -15.83 -1.57 -28.86
CA THR A 121 -17.03 -1.10 -29.57
C THR A 121 -16.82 -1.25 -31.08
N PRO A 122 -17.63 -2.08 -31.77
CA PRO A 122 -17.56 -2.26 -33.22
C PRO A 122 -17.93 -0.97 -33.97
#